data_ad953e7d2165b875ee79b40547e89314
#
_entry.id   ad953e7d2165b875ee79b40547e89314
#
_cell.length_a   1.000
_cell.length_b   1.000
_cell.length_c   1.000
_cell.angle_alpha   90.00
_cell.angle_beta   90.00
_cell.angle_gamma   90.00
#
_symmetry.space_group_name_H-M   'P 1'
#
loop_
_entity.id
_entity.type
_entity.pdbx_description
1 polymer ?
#
loop_
_entity_poly.entity_id
_entity_poly.type
_entity_poly.pdbx_seq_one_letter_code
_entity_poly.pdbx_strand_id
1 'polypeptide(L)'
;MIKTSEELTFKENEIIEKIPGMVGYPAEDILFLDIETTGLSAKTAGLYMIGAAYFEKGHWRSCQMFAESPAQEAELLRDFISFVKDFKVLVHFNGNRFDIPFLESRFEKYLFESPMKKLDSFDIYKKISPYKNLLGLPDCKQKTIELYLGIDREDQYDGGKLIPVYQRYTESKSSEDLRLLLLHNEEDIKGLFALLPMLVYEDFFKKFKNLPTLSVRTDEEIDASRYYEDDFALHLPVKARKVQANYYNDFEGKQKKEVYMKLSLPVSLPSSLTGNYDGCYFKAEGSEATLRVPLYEEELKYFYANYKDYFYLPKEDMAIHKSIASFVDKAYRENATARNCYTRKEGQYLKEWDLVFSPFFKKDYEDKDIYFDLNENMKKSRFAMSLYACHVIAHILDA
;
A
#
# COMPACT_ATOMS: atom_id res chain seq x y z
N MET A 1 15.67 -36.23 18.49
CA MET A 1 15.08 -35.14 17.69
C MET A 1 13.71 -35.56 17.16
N ILE A 2 12.70 -34.69 17.26
CA ILE A 2 11.35 -34.96 16.75
C ILE A 2 11.19 -34.28 15.39
N LYS A 3 10.58 -35.00 14.43
CA LYS A 3 10.16 -34.46 13.15
C LYS A 3 8.67 -34.71 12.96
N THR A 4 7.92 -33.66 12.63
CA THR A 4 6.51 -33.75 12.26
C THR A 4 6.36 -33.35 10.80
N SER A 5 5.31 -33.84 10.14
CA SER A 5 4.91 -33.31 8.82
C SER A 5 3.42 -33.53 8.64
N GLU A 6 2.71 -32.47 8.31
CA GLU A 6 1.27 -32.46 8.12
C GLU A 6 0.88 -31.73 6.85
N GLU A 7 -0.24 -32.11 6.25
CA GLU A 7 -0.82 -31.37 5.14
C GLU A 7 -1.53 -30.13 5.66
N LEU A 8 -1.24 -28.98 5.05
CA LEU A 8 -1.89 -27.72 5.39
C LEU A 8 -3.24 -27.64 4.66
N THR A 9 -4.28 -27.42 5.43
CA THR A 9 -5.63 -27.17 4.90
C THR A 9 -5.98 -25.70 5.07
N PHE A 10 -6.47 -25.07 4.00
CA PHE A 10 -6.83 -23.66 4.00
C PHE A 10 -8.33 -23.50 3.75
N LYS A 11 -8.96 -22.55 4.44
CA LYS A 11 -10.40 -22.24 4.28
C LYS A 11 -10.70 -21.60 2.90
N GLU A 12 -9.73 -20.90 2.33
CA GLU A 12 -9.85 -20.20 1.04
C GLU A 12 -8.69 -20.60 0.12
N ASN A 13 -8.98 -21.35 -0.92
CA ASN A 13 -7.95 -21.84 -1.86
C ASN A 13 -7.44 -20.77 -2.83
N GLU A 14 -8.20 -19.68 -3.06
CA GLU A 14 -7.82 -18.67 -4.06
C GLU A 14 -6.46 -18.01 -3.84
N ILE A 15 -6.06 -17.78 -2.58
CA ILE A 15 -4.76 -17.18 -2.26
C ILE A 15 -3.64 -18.17 -2.49
N ILE A 16 -3.88 -19.42 -2.12
CA ILE A 16 -2.91 -20.52 -2.21
C ILE A 16 -2.45 -20.72 -3.65
N GLU A 17 -3.38 -20.68 -4.61
CA GLU A 17 -3.06 -20.79 -6.04
C GLU A 17 -2.26 -19.58 -6.57
N LYS A 18 -2.36 -18.43 -5.92
CA LYS A 18 -1.67 -17.18 -6.30
C LYS A 18 -0.25 -17.07 -5.72
N ILE A 19 0.13 -17.90 -4.75
CA ILE A 19 1.44 -17.84 -4.07
C ILE A 19 2.62 -17.80 -5.06
N PRO A 20 2.70 -18.69 -6.07
CA PRO A 20 3.79 -18.64 -7.03
C PRO A 20 3.93 -17.30 -7.74
N GLY A 21 2.80 -16.71 -8.15
CA GLY A 21 2.77 -15.38 -8.79
C GLY A 21 3.13 -14.25 -7.83
N MET A 22 2.78 -14.35 -6.56
CA MET A 22 3.10 -13.34 -5.53
C MET A 22 4.57 -13.37 -5.15
N VAL A 23 5.15 -14.56 -5.02
CA VAL A 23 6.55 -14.77 -4.63
C VAL A 23 7.50 -14.67 -5.83
N GLY A 24 7.01 -14.98 -7.03
CA GLY A 24 7.79 -14.96 -8.27
C GLY A 24 8.57 -16.23 -8.56
N TYR A 25 8.18 -17.35 -7.93
CA TYR A 25 8.82 -18.68 -8.07
C TYR A 25 7.75 -19.77 -8.22
N PRO A 26 8.05 -20.88 -8.92
CA PRO A 26 7.21 -22.07 -8.87
C PRO A 26 6.99 -22.55 -7.42
N ALA A 27 5.83 -23.16 -7.14
CA ALA A 27 5.48 -23.57 -5.78
C ALA A 27 6.52 -24.53 -5.17
N GLU A 28 7.07 -25.42 -5.99
CA GLU A 28 8.07 -26.39 -5.60
C GLU A 28 9.42 -25.78 -5.20
N ASP A 29 9.70 -24.56 -5.64
CA ASP A 29 10.92 -23.83 -5.33
C ASP A 29 10.80 -22.96 -4.06
N ILE A 30 9.59 -22.87 -3.47
CA ILE A 30 9.27 -21.98 -2.35
C ILE A 30 9.33 -22.75 -1.04
N LEU A 31 10.09 -22.23 -0.07
CA LEU A 31 10.09 -22.70 1.31
C LEU A 31 9.70 -21.56 2.25
N PHE A 32 8.61 -21.73 2.99
CA PHE A 32 8.29 -20.88 4.14
C PHE A 32 9.11 -21.32 5.34
N LEU A 33 9.62 -20.37 6.11
CA LEU A 33 10.55 -20.63 7.20
C LEU A 33 10.26 -19.73 8.40
N ASP A 34 10.35 -20.35 9.59
CA ASP A 34 10.38 -19.71 10.88
C ASP A 34 11.25 -20.52 11.85
N ILE A 35 11.94 -19.87 12.79
CA ILE A 35 12.82 -20.55 13.76
C ILE A 35 12.51 -20.19 15.20
N GLU A 36 12.75 -21.16 16.12
CA GLU A 36 12.63 -20.95 17.55
C GLU A 36 13.99 -21.09 18.24
N THR A 37 14.28 -20.12 19.11
CA THR A 37 15.59 -19.99 19.75
C THR A 37 15.47 -19.78 21.25
N THR A 38 16.53 -20.09 21.98
CA THR A 38 16.60 -19.85 23.44
C THR A 38 16.96 -18.43 23.81
N GLY A 39 16.95 -17.49 22.86
CA GLY A 39 17.22 -16.06 23.06
C GLY A 39 17.57 -15.36 21.77
N LEU A 40 17.62 -14.03 21.80
CA LEU A 40 17.79 -13.20 20.60
C LEU A 40 19.22 -13.16 20.03
N SER A 41 20.23 -13.49 20.84
CA SER A 41 21.63 -13.44 20.40
C SER A 41 22.13 -14.81 19.96
N ALA A 42 22.39 -15.00 18.68
CA ALA A 42 22.94 -16.24 18.14
C ALA A 42 24.31 -16.64 18.72
N LYS A 43 25.04 -15.72 19.37
CA LYS A 43 26.32 -16.03 20.03
C LYS A 43 26.12 -16.79 21.35
N THR A 44 25.04 -16.51 22.07
CA THR A 44 24.79 -17.04 23.43
C THR A 44 23.58 -17.97 23.49
N ALA A 45 22.66 -17.85 22.55
CA ALA A 45 21.45 -18.67 22.47
C ALA A 45 21.63 -19.87 21.53
N GLY A 46 20.80 -20.89 21.69
CA GLY A 46 20.73 -22.08 20.84
C GLY A 46 19.47 -22.07 19.98
N LEU A 47 19.55 -22.76 18.87
CA LEU A 47 18.40 -23.07 18.01
C LEU A 47 17.78 -24.38 18.48
N TYR A 48 16.46 -24.39 18.74
CA TYR A 48 15.81 -25.62 19.16
C TYR A 48 14.71 -26.11 18.25
N MET A 49 14.19 -25.26 17.35
CA MET A 49 13.19 -25.67 16.38
C MET A 49 13.33 -24.90 15.06
N ILE A 50 13.07 -25.59 13.98
CA ILE A 50 12.87 -25.02 12.65
C ILE A 50 11.51 -25.48 12.17
N GLY A 51 10.62 -24.52 11.93
CA GLY A 51 9.36 -24.72 11.23
C GLY A 51 9.52 -24.37 9.75
N ALA A 52 8.89 -25.14 8.90
CA ALA A 52 8.88 -24.89 7.48
C ALA A 52 7.57 -25.33 6.84
N ALA A 53 7.23 -24.71 5.70
CA ALA A 53 6.19 -25.24 4.83
C ALA A 53 6.63 -25.19 3.38
N TYR A 54 6.24 -26.21 2.63
CA TYR A 54 6.68 -26.45 1.25
C TYR A 54 5.57 -27.13 0.45
N PHE A 55 5.68 -27.04 -0.88
CA PHE A 55 4.73 -27.66 -1.80
C PHE A 55 5.25 -29.03 -2.26
N GLU A 56 4.43 -30.06 -2.04
CA GLU A 56 4.73 -31.44 -2.46
C GLU A 56 3.47 -32.15 -2.95
N LYS A 57 3.52 -32.80 -4.10
CA LYS A 57 2.44 -33.64 -4.68
C LYS A 57 1.09 -32.90 -4.80
N GLY A 58 1.14 -31.61 -5.13
CA GLY A 58 -0.07 -30.80 -5.31
C GLY A 58 -0.62 -30.13 -4.06
N HIS A 59 0.05 -30.28 -2.91
CA HIS A 59 -0.41 -29.78 -1.62
C HIS A 59 0.71 -29.06 -0.87
N TRP A 60 0.34 -28.02 -0.10
CA TRP A 60 1.25 -27.43 0.87
C TRP A 60 1.32 -28.29 2.12
N ARG A 61 2.50 -28.52 2.62
CA ARG A 61 2.77 -29.30 3.82
C ARG A 61 3.59 -28.47 4.80
N SER A 62 3.26 -28.54 6.07
CA SER A 62 4.15 -28.09 7.14
C SER A 62 5.08 -29.19 7.59
N CYS A 63 6.25 -28.84 8.07
CA CYS A 63 7.13 -29.72 8.81
C CYS A 63 7.81 -28.95 9.94
N GLN A 64 8.06 -29.63 11.04
CA GLN A 64 8.81 -29.10 12.17
C GLN A 64 9.96 -30.07 12.51
N MET A 65 11.12 -29.48 12.71
CA MET A 65 12.32 -30.16 13.19
C MET A 65 12.63 -29.62 14.58
N PHE A 66 12.50 -30.45 15.61
CA PHE A 66 12.59 -30.04 17.00
C PHE A 66 13.71 -30.77 17.73
N ALA A 67 14.65 -30.01 18.29
CA ALA A 67 15.71 -30.53 19.15
C ALA A 67 15.21 -30.69 20.60
N GLU A 68 15.08 -31.93 21.08
CA GLU A 68 14.61 -32.25 22.42
C GLU A 68 15.60 -31.84 23.52
N SER A 69 16.82 -31.51 23.14
CA SER A 69 17.86 -31.01 24.01
C SER A 69 18.85 -30.13 23.23
N PRO A 70 19.59 -29.24 23.89
CA PRO A 70 20.61 -28.41 23.22
C PRO A 70 21.71 -29.24 22.49
N ALA A 71 21.96 -30.46 22.92
CA ALA A 71 22.93 -31.34 22.29
C ALA A 71 22.54 -31.75 20.87
N GLN A 72 21.26 -31.67 20.50
CA GLN A 72 20.77 -32.07 19.17
C GLN A 72 20.78 -30.89 18.17
N GLU A 73 21.23 -29.69 18.55
CA GLU A 73 21.26 -28.53 17.63
C GLU A 73 22.08 -28.82 16.35
N ALA A 74 23.23 -29.49 16.47
CA ALA A 74 24.04 -29.83 15.31
C ALA A 74 23.36 -30.85 14.37
N GLU A 75 22.56 -31.76 14.92
CA GLU A 75 21.73 -32.70 14.15
C GLU A 75 20.63 -31.96 13.42
N LEU A 76 19.92 -31.10 14.11
CA LEU A 76 18.87 -30.21 13.56
C LEU A 76 19.39 -29.43 12.36
N LEU A 77 20.54 -28.78 12.48
CA LEU A 77 21.15 -28.00 11.40
C LEU A 77 21.57 -28.87 10.18
N ARG A 78 22.11 -30.08 10.39
CA ARG A 78 22.45 -30.99 9.27
C ARG A 78 21.20 -31.43 8.51
N ASP A 79 20.13 -31.75 9.23
CA ASP A 79 18.86 -32.14 8.63
C ASP A 79 18.25 -30.99 7.82
N PHE A 80 18.30 -29.79 8.37
CA PHE A 80 17.85 -28.61 7.66
C PHE A 80 18.66 -28.31 6.39
N ILE A 81 20.02 -28.43 6.44
CA ILE A 81 20.87 -28.25 5.25
C ILE A 81 20.47 -29.27 4.16
N SER A 82 20.22 -30.53 4.54
CA SER A 82 19.81 -31.56 3.60
C SER A 82 18.42 -31.29 3.01
N PHE A 83 17.52 -30.73 3.80
CA PHE A 83 16.14 -30.43 3.41
C PHE A 83 16.06 -29.22 2.49
N VAL A 84 16.80 -28.13 2.80
CA VAL A 84 16.64 -26.84 2.14
C VAL A 84 17.31 -26.74 0.76
N LYS A 85 18.18 -27.65 0.42
CA LYS A 85 19.03 -27.62 -0.80
C LYS A 85 18.26 -27.59 -2.13
N ASP A 86 17.03 -28.10 -2.14
CA ASP A 86 16.23 -28.27 -3.35
C ASP A 86 15.32 -27.05 -3.61
N PHE A 87 15.24 -26.10 -2.66
CA PHE A 87 14.47 -24.86 -2.78
C PHE A 87 15.33 -23.72 -3.34
N LYS A 88 14.67 -22.64 -3.81
CA LYS A 88 15.33 -21.46 -4.39
C LYS A 88 15.02 -20.17 -3.64
N VAL A 89 13.89 -20.10 -2.94
CA VAL A 89 13.48 -18.90 -2.19
C VAL A 89 12.95 -19.27 -0.81
N LEU A 90 13.35 -18.47 0.18
CA LEU A 90 12.81 -18.49 1.54
C LEU A 90 11.79 -17.38 1.71
N VAL A 91 10.55 -17.75 2.06
CA VAL A 91 9.50 -16.83 2.48
C VAL A 91 9.45 -16.82 4.01
N HIS A 92 9.58 -15.65 4.60
CA HIS A 92 9.65 -15.48 6.04
C HIS A 92 9.13 -14.12 6.48
N PHE A 93 8.99 -13.92 7.79
CA PHE A 93 8.58 -12.66 8.38
C PHE A 93 9.71 -12.04 9.21
N ASN A 94 10.31 -10.94 8.73
CA ASN A 94 11.46 -10.26 9.34
C ASN A 94 12.74 -11.11 9.47
N GLY A 95 12.80 -12.24 8.78
CA GLY A 95 13.90 -13.20 8.87
C GLY A 95 15.25 -12.67 8.38
N ASN A 96 15.23 -11.62 7.53
CA ASN A 96 16.47 -10.93 7.15
C ASN A 96 17.19 -10.26 8.32
N ARG A 97 16.47 -9.94 9.41
CA ARG A 97 17.04 -9.34 10.61
C ARG A 97 17.28 -10.33 11.74
N PHE A 98 16.60 -11.49 11.71
CA PHE A 98 16.70 -12.46 12.80
C PHE A 98 17.01 -13.89 12.31
N ASP A 99 16.10 -14.58 11.64
CA ASP A 99 16.20 -16.00 11.32
C ASP A 99 17.45 -16.33 10.51
N ILE A 100 17.67 -15.62 9.41
CA ILE A 100 18.79 -15.87 8.49
C ILE A 100 20.14 -15.58 9.18
N PRO A 101 20.38 -14.42 9.81
CA PRO A 101 21.60 -14.17 10.54
C PRO A 101 21.82 -15.12 11.72
N PHE A 102 20.73 -15.54 12.38
CA PHE A 102 20.83 -16.52 13.46
C PHE A 102 21.30 -17.88 12.91
N LEU A 103 20.67 -18.39 11.89
CA LEU A 103 21.07 -19.65 11.23
C LEU A 103 22.52 -19.57 10.71
N GLU A 104 22.92 -18.49 10.03
CA GLU A 104 24.30 -18.29 9.57
C GLU A 104 25.31 -18.41 10.72
N SER A 105 25.05 -17.75 11.84
CA SER A 105 25.90 -17.82 13.04
C SER A 105 25.97 -19.23 13.64
N ARG A 106 24.85 -20.00 13.54
CA ARG A 106 24.84 -21.39 14.03
C ARG A 106 25.59 -22.33 13.07
N PHE A 107 25.47 -22.16 11.76
CA PHE A 107 26.27 -22.90 10.78
C PHE A 107 27.77 -22.65 10.99
N GLU A 108 28.18 -21.39 11.18
CA GLU A 108 29.57 -21.03 11.49
C GLU A 108 30.09 -21.69 12.75
N LYS A 109 29.31 -21.70 13.83
CA LYS A 109 29.66 -22.33 15.11
C LYS A 109 29.98 -23.83 14.96
N TYR A 110 29.22 -24.53 14.10
CA TYR A 110 29.39 -25.99 13.87
C TYR A 110 30.25 -26.30 12.67
N LEU A 111 30.87 -25.30 12.03
CA LEU A 111 31.71 -25.44 10.83
C LEU A 111 30.95 -26.11 9.66
N PHE A 112 29.66 -25.78 9.53
CA PHE A 112 28.84 -26.23 8.40
C PHE A 112 28.86 -25.18 7.28
N GLU A 113 28.84 -25.67 6.00
CA GLU A 113 28.60 -24.77 4.87
C GLU A 113 27.15 -24.28 4.92
N SER A 114 26.97 -22.95 4.92
CA SER A 114 25.64 -22.37 4.93
C SER A 114 24.93 -22.51 3.58
N PRO A 115 23.71 -23.02 3.53
CA PRO A 115 22.90 -23.05 2.32
C PRO A 115 22.27 -21.69 2.00
N MET A 116 22.19 -20.76 2.96
CA MET A 116 21.43 -19.51 2.85
C MET A 116 21.87 -18.63 1.68
N LYS A 117 23.17 -18.64 1.33
CA LYS A 117 23.72 -17.82 0.23
C LYS A 117 23.22 -18.22 -1.16
N LYS A 118 22.63 -19.39 -1.30
CA LYS A 118 22.10 -19.93 -2.57
C LYS A 118 20.60 -19.69 -2.71
N LEU A 119 19.97 -19.11 -1.69
CA LEU A 119 18.53 -18.90 -1.61
C LEU A 119 18.21 -17.41 -1.69
N ASP A 120 17.22 -17.09 -2.50
CA ASP A 120 16.63 -15.76 -2.46
C ASP A 120 15.76 -15.59 -1.21
N SER A 121 15.62 -14.34 -0.78
CA SER A 121 14.88 -14.00 0.44
C SER A 121 13.64 -13.18 0.08
N PHE A 122 12.47 -13.70 0.44
CA PHE A 122 11.19 -13.00 0.34
C PHE A 122 10.70 -12.65 1.74
N ASP A 123 10.98 -11.44 2.19
CA ASP A 123 10.63 -10.95 3.52
C ASP A 123 9.29 -10.20 3.52
N ILE A 124 8.23 -10.84 4.02
CA ILE A 124 6.88 -10.28 4.11
C ILE A 124 6.87 -8.99 4.93
N TYR A 125 7.63 -8.94 6.04
CA TYR A 125 7.75 -7.74 6.88
C TYR A 125 8.24 -6.52 6.08
N LYS A 126 9.26 -6.69 5.24
CA LYS A 126 9.81 -5.60 4.41
C LYS A 126 8.79 -5.04 3.42
N LYS A 127 7.85 -5.86 2.98
CA LYS A 127 6.80 -5.45 2.04
C LYS A 127 5.64 -4.71 2.71
N ILE A 128 5.36 -5.01 3.98
CA ILE A 128 4.26 -4.43 4.74
C ILE A 128 4.70 -3.21 5.56
N SER A 129 5.85 -3.27 6.21
CA SER A 129 6.31 -2.27 7.18
C SER A 129 6.40 -0.82 6.65
N PRO A 130 6.70 -0.54 5.37
CA PRO A 130 6.69 0.81 4.84
C PRO A 130 5.30 1.48 4.87
N TYR A 131 4.24 0.68 4.91
CA TYR A 131 2.85 1.14 4.85
C TYR A 131 2.14 1.09 6.22
N LYS A 132 2.89 0.88 7.30
CA LYS A 132 2.38 0.78 8.67
C LYS A 132 1.39 1.89 9.02
N ASN A 133 1.78 3.14 8.77
CA ASN A 133 0.98 4.32 9.12
C ASN A 133 -0.29 4.41 8.26
N LEU A 134 -0.18 4.17 6.96
CA LEU A 134 -1.32 4.17 6.03
C LEU A 134 -2.34 3.09 6.39
N LEU A 135 -1.88 1.94 6.89
CA LEU A 135 -2.74 0.85 7.33
C LEU A 135 -3.26 1.05 8.76
N GLY A 136 -2.82 2.09 9.47
CA GLY A 136 -3.21 2.34 10.86
C GLY A 136 -2.74 1.27 11.85
N LEU A 137 -1.66 0.54 11.52
CA LEU A 137 -1.15 -0.52 12.39
C LEU A 137 -0.36 0.09 13.58
N PRO A 138 -0.58 -0.36 14.82
CA PRO A 138 0.18 0.10 15.98
C PRO A 138 1.64 -0.33 15.92
N ASP A 139 1.89 -1.53 15.42
CA ASP A 139 3.22 -2.06 15.11
C ASP A 139 3.14 -3.03 13.91
N CYS A 140 4.28 -3.58 13.46
CA CYS A 140 4.33 -4.56 12.38
C CYS A 140 4.75 -5.94 12.89
N LYS A 141 4.28 -6.37 14.05
CA LYS A 141 4.43 -7.76 14.49
C LYS A 141 3.48 -8.66 13.70
N GLN A 142 3.87 -9.91 13.50
CA GLN A 142 3.04 -10.88 12.79
C GLN A 142 1.63 -10.97 13.39
N LYS A 143 1.51 -11.18 14.71
CA LYS A 143 0.23 -11.24 15.42
C LYS A 143 -0.62 -9.96 15.29
N THR A 144 0.02 -8.79 15.22
CA THR A 144 -0.71 -7.52 15.00
C THR A 144 -1.33 -7.46 13.61
N ILE A 145 -0.60 -7.92 12.60
CA ILE A 145 -1.10 -7.93 11.22
C ILE A 145 -2.17 -9.00 11.04
N GLU A 146 -2.02 -10.16 11.66
CA GLU A 146 -3.05 -11.21 11.68
C GLU A 146 -4.35 -10.70 12.30
N LEU A 147 -4.28 -10.03 13.44
CA LEU A 147 -5.43 -9.40 14.07
C LEU A 147 -6.09 -8.34 13.16
N TYR A 148 -5.27 -7.55 12.43
CA TYR A 148 -5.77 -6.59 11.44
C TYR A 148 -6.54 -7.28 10.30
N LEU A 149 -6.15 -8.50 9.94
CA LEU A 149 -6.85 -9.35 8.95
C LEU A 149 -8.03 -10.14 9.56
N GLY A 150 -8.31 -10.00 10.86
CA GLY A 150 -9.37 -10.73 11.57
C GLY A 150 -9.02 -12.20 11.80
N ILE A 151 -7.74 -12.53 11.93
CA ILE A 151 -7.26 -13.88 12.20
C ILE A 151 -6.97 -14.00 13.67
N ASP A 152 -7.64 -14.95 14.31
CA ASP A 152 -7.43 -15.32 15.71
C ASP A 152 -6.54 -16.55 15.81
N ARG A 153 -5.67 -16.58 16.83
CA ARG A 153 -4.80 -17.70 17.17
C ARG A 153 -5.25 -18.40 18.45
N GLU A 154 -4.99 -19.70 18.53
CA GLU A 154 -5.11 -20.44 19.78
C GLU A 154 -3.92 -20.12 20.72
N ASP A 155 -2.73 -19.95 20.14
CA ASP A 155 -1.52 -19.62 20.87
C ASP A 155 -1.54 -18.16 21.36
N GLN A 156 -1.44 -18.00 22.69
CA GLN A 156 -1.39 -16.71 23.38
C GLN A 156 0.04 -16.29 23.78
N TYR A 157 1.04 -17.11 23.48
CA TYR A 157 2.43 -16.86 23.88
C TYR A 157 3.18 -16.02 22.85
N ASP A 158 4.10 -15.21 23.33
CA ASP A 158 5.18 -14.63 22.54
C ASP A 158 6.40 -15.55 22.60
N GLY A 159 7.22 -15.63 21.57
CA GLY A 159 8.39 -16.50 21.52
C GLY A 159 9.33 -16.40 22.74
N GLY A 160 9.49 -15.19 23.31
CA GLY A 160 10.25 -14.98 24.54
C GLY A 160 9.70 -15.73 25.76
N LYS A 161 8.37 -15.93 25.83
CA LYS A 161 7.71 -16.68 26.92
C LYS A 161 7.85 -18.19 26.76
N LEU A 162 8.22 -18.66 25.57
CA LEU A 162 8.44 -20.09 25.31
C LEU A 162 9.84 -20.57 25.68
N ILE A 163 10.81 -19.66 25.87
CA ILE A 163 12.15 -20.02 26.35
C ILE A 163 12.11 -20.81 27.66
N PRO A 164 11.41 -20.35 28.72
CA PRO A 164 11.26 -21.14 29.94
C PRO A 164 10.50 -22.47 29.73
N VAL A 165 9.55 -22.51 28.80
CA VAL A 165 8.82 -23.76 28.44
C VAL A 165 9.76 -24.78 27.85
N TYR A 166 10.63 -24.35 26.89
CA TYR A 166 11.64 -25.23 26.32
C TYR A 166 12.64 -25.73 27.38
N GLN A 167 13.14 -24.84 28.27
CA GLN A 167 14.03 -25.21 29.37
C GLN A 167 13.38 -26.29 30.25
N ARG A 168 12.14 -26.08 30.68
CA ARG A 168 11.37 -27.05 31.49
C ARG A 168 11.17 -28.37 30.73
N TYR A 169 10.88 -28.30 29.43
CA TYR A 169 10.76 -29.49 28.57
C TYR A 169 12.06 -30.30 28.53
N THR A 170 13.22 -29.63 28.42
CA THR A 170 14.51 -30.36 28.35
C THR A 170 14.79 -31.21 29.57
N GLU A 171 14.24 -30.82 30.75
CA GLU A 171 14.38 -31.54 32.02
C GLU A 171 13.27 -32.57 32.22
N SER A 172 12.01 -32.18 31.98
CA SER A 172 10.84 -32.98 32.34
C SER A 172 10.35 -33.94 31.24
N LYS A 173 10.61 -33.58 29.97
CA LYS A 173 10.04 -34.23 28.78
C LYS A 173 8.48 -34.18 28.78
N SER A 174 7.89 -33.15 29.37
CA SER A 174 6.45 -32.97 29.45
C SER A 174 5.82 -32.94 28.06
N SER A 175 4.84 -33.78 27.82
CA SER A 175 4.05 -33.75 26.57
C SER A 175 3.23 -32.46 26.39
N GLU A 176 2.84 -31.82 27.49
CA GLU A 176 2.13 -30.53 27.47
C GLU A 176 3.05 -29.41 27.02
N ASP A 177 4.29 -29.34 27.55
CA ASP A 177 5.29 -28.36 27.12
C ASP A 177 5.65 -28.54 25.65
N LEU A 178 5.83 -29.80 25.21
CA LEU A 178 6.09 -30.10 23.80
C LEU A 178 4.94 -29.62 22.91
N ARG A 179 3.70 -29.91 23.30
CA ARG A 179 2.52 -29.47 22.55
C ARG A 179 2.47 -27.96 22.39
N LEU A 180 2.75 -27.19 23.46
CA LEU A 180 2.79 -25.74 23.41
C LEU A 180 3.85 -25.21 22.46
N LEU A 181 5.07 -25.78 22.49
CA LEU A 181 6.19 -25.38 21.63
C LEU A 181 5.88 -25.65 20.16
N LEU A 182 5.36 -26.85 19.84
CA LEU A 182 4.99 -27.21 18.47
C LEU A 182 3.82 -26.37 17.95
N LEU A 183 2.79 -26.12 18.77
CA LEU A 183 1.63 -25.32 18.39
C LEU A 183 2.03 -23.88 18.02
N HIS A 184 2.89 -23.27 18.82
CA HIS A 184 3.36 -21.89 18.56
C HIS A 184 3.99 -21.77 17.16
N ASN A 185 4.99 -22.59 16.89
CA ASN A 185 5.71 -22.56 15.61
C ASN A 185 4.80 -22.98 14.42
N GLU A 186 3.88 -23.93 14.64
CA GLU A 186 2.87 -24.29 13.63
C GLU A 186 1.99 -23.10 13.25
N GLU A 187 1.53 -22.33 14.24
CA GLU A 187 0.73 -21.14 14.00
C GLU A 187 1.54 -20.01 13.37
N ASP A 188 2.84 -19.86 13.68
CA ASP A 188 3.70 -18.91 13.04
C ASP A 188 3.89 -19.25 11.54
N ILE A 189 4.08 -20.52 11.23
CA ILE A 189 4.15 -20.99 9.82
C ILE A 189 2.82 -20.78 9.08
N LYS A 190 1.67 -21.14 9.68
CA LYS A 190 0.34 -20.89 9.09
C LYS A 190 0.10 -19.40 8.91
N GLY A 191 0.56 -18.60 9.87
CA GLY A 191 0.49 -17.14 9.83
C GLY A 191 1.22 -16.53 8.62
N LEU A 192 2.34 -17.09 8.18
CA LEU A 192 3.04 -16.61 6.96
C LEU A 192 2.12 -16.66 5.73
N PHE A 193 1.34 -17.73 5.57
CA PHE A 193 0.35 -17.83 4.49
C PHE A 193 -0.77 -16.81 4.68
N ALA A 194 -1.25 -16.68 5.89
CA ALA A 194 -2.34 -15.78 6.24
C ALA A 194 -1.98 -14.30 6.02
N LEU A 195 -0.70 -13.93 6.04
CA LEU A 195 -0.21 -12.58 5.77
C LEU A 195 -0.08 -12.24 4.29
N LEU A 196 -0.05 -13.22 3.39
CA LEU A 196 0.15 -12.96 1.95
C LEU A 196 -0.88 -12.01 1.32
N PRO A 197 -2.17 -11.98 1.73
CA PRO A 197 -3.12 -10.98 1.25
C PRO A 197 -2.65 -9.54 1.44
N MET A 198 -1.82 -9.27 2.45
CA MET A 198 -1.28 -7.92 2.69
C MET A 198 -0.38 -7.40 1.55
N LEU A 199 0.18 -8.29 0.73
CA LEU A 199 1.00 -7.91 -0.42
C LEU A 199 0.22 -7.12 -1.47
N VAL A 200 -1.10 -7.27 -1.51
CA VAL A 200 -1.99 -6.47 -2.35
C VAL A 200 -1.85 -4.98 -2.08
N TYR A 201 -1.60 -4.58 -0.82
CA TYR A 201 -1.39 -3.19 -0.47
C TYR A 201 -0.09 -2.63 -1.05
N GLU A 202 1.00 -3.41 -1.10
CA GLU A 202 2.25 -2.97 -1.72
C GLU A 202 2.03 -2.58 -3.19
N ASP A 203 1.35 -3.45 -3.95
CA ASP A 203 1.03 -3.19 -5.35
C ASP A 203 0.06 -2.03 -5.52
N PHE A 204 -0.93 -1.93 -4.65
CA PHE A 204 -1.90 -0.84 -4.64
C PHE A 204 -1.21 0.52 -4.43
N PHE A 205 -0.41 0.66 -3.38
CA PHE A 205 0.30 1.91 -3.08
C PHE A 205 1.35 2.27 -4.15
N LYS A 206 2.08 1.29 -4.69
CA LYS A 206 3.05 1.51 -5.77
C LYS A 206 2.41 2.10 -7.02
N LYS A 207 1.18 1.70 -7.36
CA LYS A 207 0.45 2.25 -8.52
C LYS A 207 0.16 3.74 -8.35
N PHE A 208 -0.14 4.21 -7.14
CA PHE A 208 -0.32 5.63 -6.87
C PHE A 208 0.99 6.42 -6.92
N LYS A 209 2.08 5.86 -6.38
CA LYS A 209 3.41 6.49 -6.45
C LYS A 209 3.95 6.64 -7.87
N ASN A 210 3.54 5.76 -8.76
CA ASN A 210 3.99 5.73 -10.16
C ASN A 210 2.95 6.31 -11.13
N LEU A 211 2.03 7.14 -10.64
CA LEU A 211 1.10 7.87 -11.52
C LEU A 211 1.90 8.76 -12.47
N PRO A 212 1.70 8.67 -13.80
CA PRO A 212 2.37 9.57 -14.71
C PRO A 212 1.83 10.99 -14.59
N THR A 213 2.69 11.94 -14.86
CA THR A 213 2.32 13.34 -14.95
C THR A 213 1.56 13.56 -16.27
N LEU A 214 0.26 13.70 -16.19
CA LEU A 214 -0.60 14.03 -17.33
C LEU A 214 -1.07 15.48 -17.21
N SER A 215 -1.26 16.11 -18.36
CA SER A 215 -1.93 17.42 -18.45
C SER A 215 -3.17 17.27 -19.35
N VAL A 216 -4.34 17.52 -18.76
CA VAL A 216 -5.65 17.36 -19.43
C VAL A 216 -6.31 18.72 -19.57
N ARG A 217 -6.67 19.09 -20.80
CA ARG A 217 -7.45 20.30 -21.05
C ARG A 217 -8.92 20.02 -20.77
N THR A 218 -9.52 20.88 -19.95
CA THR A 218 -10.94 20.78 -19.55
C THR A 218 -11.85 21.73 -20.33
N ASP A 219 -11.28 22.73 -21.00
CA ASP A 219 -12.00 23.73 -21.81
C ASP A 219 -12.40 23.21 -23.21
N GLU A 220 -11.97 22.02 -23.58
CA GLU A 220 -12.35 21.29 -24.79
C GLU A 220 -12.87 19.88 -24.47
N GLU A 221 -13.42 19.17 -25.46
CA GLU A 221 -13.86 17.79 -25.28
C GLU A 221 -12.67 16.90 -24.94
N ILE A 222 -12.80 16.14 -23.85
CA ILE A 222 -11.75 15.25 -23.35
C ILE A 222 -11.81 13.93 -24.09
N ASP A 223 -10.97 13.81 -25.11
CA ASP A 223 -10.78 12.56 -25.84
C ASP A 223 -9.81 11.64 -25.08
N ALA A 224 -10.36 10.65 -24.40
CA ALA A 224 -9.59 9.69 -23.62
C ALA A 224 -8.62 8.87 -24.50
N SER A 225 -8.91 8.70 -25.81
CA SER A 225 -8.04 7.91 -26.71
C SER A 225 -6.63 8.50 -26.85
N ARG A 226 -6.48 9.80 -26.69
CA ARG A 226 -5.18 10.49 -26.68
C ARG A 226 -4.23 10.04 -25.55
N TYR A 227 -4.79 9.41 -24.51
CA TYR A 227 -4.07 8.96 -23.31
C TYR A 227 -3.97 7.43 -23.24
N TYR A 228 -4.42 6.72 -24.31
CA TYR A 228 -4.33 5.26 -24.41
C TYR A 228 -3.08 4.77 -25.14
N GLU A 229 -2.33 5.65 -25.80
CA GLU A 229 -1.15 5.28 -26.62
C GLU A 229 -0.12 4.46 -25.85
N ASP A 230 -0.07 4.62 -24.51
CA ASP A 230 0.81 3.86 -23.62
C ASP A 230 0.06 2.89 -22.70
N ASP A 231 -1.17 2.47 -23.05
CA ASP A 231 -2.00 1.58 -22.22
C ASP A 231 -2.35 2.14 -20.82
N PHE A 232 -2.01 3.42 -20.59
CA PHE A 232 -2.03 4.04 -19.28
C PHE A 232 -3.44 4.18 -18.68
N ALA A 233 -4.42 4.61 -19.46
CA ALA A 233 -5.79 4.80 -18.96
C ALA A 233 -6.46 3.48 -18.53
N LEU A 234 -6.00 2.33 -19.06
CA LEU A 234 -6.42 1.02 -18.60
C LEU A 234 -5.83 0.64 -17.23
N HIS A 235 -4.74 1.28 -16.84
CA HIS A 235 -3.96 0.97 -15.63
C HIS A 235 -4.14 1.96 -14.48
N LEU A 236 -5.10 2.91 -14.58
CA LEU A 236 -5.41 3.79 -13.44
C LEU A 236 -5.72 2.96 -12.18
N PRO A 237 -5.09 3.28 -11.02
CA PRO A 237 -5.29 2.56 -9.77
C PRO A 237 -6.74 2.46 -9.31
N VAL A 238 -7.56 3.44 -9.69
CA VAL A 238 -9.01 3.42 -9.45
C VAL A 238 -9.77 3.92 -10.68
N LYS A 239 -11.03 3.48 -10.83
CA LYS A 239 -11.92 3.94 -11.91
C LYS A 239 -13.23 4.47 -11.34
N ALA A 240 -13.61 5.68 -11.75
CA ALA A 240 -14.87 6.30 -11.37
C ALA A 240 -16.05 5.53 -12.00
N ARG A 241 -16.97 5.05 -11.16
CA ARG A 241 -18.20 4.35 -11.56
C ARG A 241 -19.40 5.27 -11.52
N LYS A 242 -19.49 6.10 -10.48
CA LYS A 242 -20.55 7.08 -10.29
C LYS A 242 -19.95 8.34 -9.67
N VAL A 243 -20.35 9.49 -10.21
CA VAL A 243 -19.97 10.81 -9.71
C VAL A 243 -21.23 11.62 -9.50
N GLN A 244 -21.43 12.21 -8.36
CA GLN A 244 -22.59 13.03 -8.04
C GLN A 244 -22.26 14.14 -7.06
N ALA A 245 -22.92 15.27 -7.16
CA ALA A 245 -22.87 16.29 -6.14
C ALA A 245 -23.69 15.84 -4.92
N ASN A 246 -23.19 16.18 -3.74
CA ASN A 246 -23.81 15.90 -2.46
C ASN A 246 -23.73 17.14 -1.57
N TYR A 247 -24.62 17.21 -0.58
CA TYR A 247 -24.61 18.24 0.45
C TYR A 247 -24.39 17.59 1.80
N TYR A 248 -23.56 18.20 2.63
CA TYR A 248 -23.37 17.78 4.01
C TYR A 248 -23.29 18.99 4.93
N ASN A 249 -23.60 18.79 6.20
CA ASN A 249 -23.35 19.80 7.21
C ASN A 249 -22.01 19.53 7.86
N ASP A 250 -21.15 20.56 7.95
CA ASP A 250 -19.93 20.47 8.71
C ASP A 250 -20.22 20.44 10.24
N PHE A 251 -19.16 20.35 11.05
CA PHE A 251 -19.29 20.28 12.50
C PHE A 251 -19.85 21.58 13.14
N GLU A 252 -19.86 22.69 12.40
CA GLU A 252 -20.49 23.95 12.80
C GLU A 252 -21.95 24.04 12.33
N GLY A 253 -22.46 23.00 11.65
CA GLY A 253 -23.82 22.96 11.10
C GLY A 253 -23.99 23.73 9.78
N LYS A 254 -22.90 24.22 9.18
CA LYS A 254 -22.96 24.93 7.91
C LYS A 254 -23.04 23.92 6.77
N GLN A 255 -24.03 24.09 5.89
CA GLN A 255 -24.17 23.28 4.70
C GLN A 255 -23.02 23.55 3.72
N LYS A 256 -22.36 22.49 3.32
CA LYS A 256 -21.29 22.49 2.29
C LYS A 256 -21.63 21.52 1.17
N LYS A 257 -21.03 21.76 0.02
CA LYS A 257 -21.12 20.89 -1.14
C LYS A 257 -19.87 20.05 -1.28
N GLU A 258 -20.04 18.84 -1.77
CA GLU A 258 -18.96 17.92 -2.11
C GLU A 258 -19.28 17.17 -3.41
N VAL A 259 -18.28 16.69 -4.07
CA VAL A 259 -18.40 15.64 -5.08
C VAL A 259 -18.18 14.32 -4.40
N TYR A 260 -19.18 13.44 -4.48
CA TYR A 260 -19.15 12.07 -4.01
C TYR A 260 -18.90 11.14 -5.18
N MET A 261 -17.87 10.33 -5.10
CA MET A 261 -17.47 9.41 -6.15
C MET A 261 -17.50 7.97 -5.63
N LYS A 262 -18.20 7.08 -6.36
CA LYS A 262 -18.03 5.63 -6.23
C LYS A 262 -16.96 5.18 -7.20
N LEU A 263 -15.98 4.45 -6.68
CA LEU A 263 -14.81 3.99 -7.43
C LEU A 263 -14.77 2.46 -7.41
N SER A 264 -14.20 1.86 -8.45
CA SER A 264 -13.80 0.45 -8.45
C SER A 264 -12.29 0.33 -8.42
N LEU A 265 -11.81 -0.63 -7.66
CA LEU A 265 -10.41 -1.03 -7.58
C LEU A 265 -10.17 -2.24 -8.51
N PRO A 266 -8.98 -2.36 -9.11
CA PRO A 266 -8.62 -3.53 -9.92
C PRO A 266 -8.32 -4.78 -9.08
N VAL A 267 -8.15 -4.60 -7.76
CA VAL A 267 -7.86 -5.66 -6.78
C VAL A 267 -8.78 -5.50 -5.58
N SER A 268 -9.07 -6.60 -4.91
CA SER A 268 -9.82 -6.59 -3.65
C SER A 268 -8.85 -6.40 -2.49
N LEU A 269 -9.06 -5.37 -1.69
CA LEU A 269 -8.27 -5.14 -0.48
C LEU A 269 -8.73 -6.11 0.63
N PRO A 270 -7.81 -6.72 1.37
CA PRO A 270 -8.14 -7.71 2.40
C PRO A 270 -8.81 -7.09 3.64
N SER A 271 -8.59 -5.81 3.90
CA SER A 271 -9.23 -5.05 4.96
C SER A 271 -9.51 -3.63 4.50
N SER A 272 -10.36 -2.90 5.21
CA SER A 272 -10.72 -1.53 4.84
C SER A 272 -9.52 -0.58 4.97
N LEU A 273 -9.41 0.34 4.02
CA LEU A 273 -8.41 1.41 3.99
C LEU A 273 -9.12 2.75 4.00
N THR A 274 -8.74 3.64 4.91
CA THR A 274 -9.28 5.00 4.99
C THR A 274 -8.16 6.02 5.07
N GLY A 275 -8.41 7.20 4.52
CA GLY A 275 -7.49 8.32 4.62
C GLY A 275 -8.21 9.65 4.38
N ASN A 276 -7.56 10.74 4.77
CA ASN A 276 -8.07 12.09 4.55
C ASN A 276 -6.91 13.05 4.29
N TYR A 277 -7.16 14.05 3.47
CA TYR A 277 -6.22 15.12 3.19
C TYR A 277 -6.98 16.34 2.69
N ASP A 278 -6.70 17.51 3.27
CA ASP A 278 -7.23 18.82 2.84
C ASP A 278 -8.76 18.83 2.58
N GLY A 279 -9.52 18.24 3.51
CA GLY A 279 -10.98 18.14 3.43
C GLY A 279 -11.50 17.02 2.52
N CYS A 280 -10.63 16.31 1.81
CA CYS A 280 -10.98 15.11 1.06
C CYS A 280 -10.99 13.89 1.98
N TYR A 281 -11.87 12.93 1.70
CA TYR A 281 -11.98 11.67 2.44
C TYR A 281 -12.07 10.49 1.48
N PHE A 282 -11.27 9.48 1.74
CA PHE A 282 -11.23 8.23 1.00
C PHE A 282 -11.53 7.05 1.91
N LYS A 283 -12.37 6.13 1.44
CA LYS A 283 -12.58 4.81 2.07
C LYS A 283 -12.63 3.76 0.98
N ALA A 284 -11.82 2.72 1.11
CA ALA A 284 -11.85 1.53 0.27
C ALA A 284 -12.22 0.31 1.10
N GLU A 285 -13.00 -0.61 0.52
CA GLU A 285 -13.46 -1.85 1.15
C GLU A 285 -13.64 -2.91 0.06
N GLY A 286 -12.90 -4.00 0.13
CA GLY A 286 -12.85 -4.98 -0.95
C GLY A 286 -12.41 -4.34 -2.26
N SER A 287 -13.18 -4.52 -3.32
CA SER A 287 -12.94 -3.97 -4.68
C SER A 287 -13.63 -2.64 -4.96
N GLU A 288 -14.28 -2.05 -3.96
CA GLU A 288 -14.98 -0.78 -4.08
C GLU A 288 -14.36 0.30 -3.20
N ALA A 289 -14.49 1.56 -3.62
CA ALA A 289 -14.10 2.69 -2.80
C ALA A 289 -15.06 3.86 -2.97
N THR A 290 -15.02 4.75 -1.98
CA THR A 290 -15.67 6.06 -2.02
C THR A 290 -14.64 7.14 -1.84
N LEU A 291 -14.78 8.23 -2.61
CA LEU A 291 -14.01 9.44 -2.47
C LEU A 291 -14.97 10.62 -2.33
N ARG A 292 -14.73 11.47 -1.35
CA ARG A 292 -15.47 12.71 -1.12
C ARG A 292 -14.49 13.86 -1.21
N VAL A 293 -14.79 14.83 -2.05
CA VAL A 293 -13.94 16.01 -2.26
C VAL A 293 -14.78 17.27 -2.17
N PRO A 294 -14.29 18.35 -1.51
CA PRO A 294 -14.99 19.62 -1.43
C PRO A 294 -15.27 20.19 -2.83
N LEU A 295 -16.49 20.71 -3.03
CA LEU A 295 -16.89 21.42 -4.24
C LEU A 295 -17.01 22.89 -3.92
N TYR A 296 -16.25 23.73 -4.63
CA TYR A 296 -16.21 25.15 -4.45
C TYR A 296 -17.10 25.82 -5.51
N GLU A 297 -18.08 26.62 -5.07
CA GLU A 297 -18.91 27.46 -5.94
C GLU A 297 -18.53 28.89 -5.66
N GLU A 298 -17.63 29.42 -6.45
CA GLU A 298 -17.00 30.71 -6.23
C GLU A 298 -16.70 31.39 -7.56
N GLU A 299 -16.41 32.70 -7.53
CA GLU A 299 -15.78 33.43 -8.63
C GLU A 299 -14.25 33.31 -8.46
N LEU A 300 -13.57 32.67 -9.40
CA LEU A 300 -12.12 32.53 -9.39
C LEU A 300 -11.48 33.26 -10.58
N LYS A 301 -10.18 33.53 -10.45
CA LYS A 301 -9.37 34.26 -11.43
C LYS A 301 -8.55 33.29 -12.30
N TYR A 302 -8.61 33.48 -13.61
CA TYR A 302 -7.69 32.90 -14.57
C TYR A 302 -6.62 33.91 -14.94
N PHE A 303 -5.36 33.65 -14.61
CA PHE A 303 -4.23 34.55 -14.87
C PHE A 303 -3.55 34.22 -16.21
N TYR A 304 -3.40 35.22 -17.07
CA TYR A 304 -2.72 35.08 -18.36
C TYR A 304 -1.21 35.19 -18.18
N ALA A 305 -0.45 34.20 -18.67
CA ALA A 305 1.02 34.20 -18.59
C ALA A 305 1.66 35.32 -19.45
N ASN A 306 1.04 35.65 -20.59
CA ASN A 306 1.52 36.65 -21.55
C ASN A 306 0.96 38.07 -21.24
N TYR A 307 1.03 38.49 -19.99
CA TYR A 307 0.45 39.74 -19.50
C TYR A 307 0.90 40.98 -20.32
N LYS A 308 2.05 40.95 -21.00
CA LYS A 308 2.55 42.01 -21.86
C LYS A 308 1.64 42.31 -23.05
N ASP A 309 0.79 41.38 -23.44
CA ASP A 309 -0.14 41.49 -24.56
C ASP A 309 -1.50 42.02 -24.11
N TYR A 310 -1.66 42.38 -22.81
CA TYR A 310 -2.92 42.82 -22.22
C TYR A 310 -2.84 44.21 -21.64
N PHE A 311 -4.02 44.84 -21.53
CA PHE A 311 -4.29 45.98 -20.65
C PHE A 311 -5.16 45.49 -19.49
N TYR A 312 -4.95 46.06 -18.33
CA TYR A 312 -5.85 45.93 -17.17
C TYR A 312 -6.87 47.08 -17.19
N LEU A 313 -8.11 46.78 -16.90
CA LEU A 313 -9.23 47.70 -16.80
C LEU A 313 -9.59 47.87 -15.31
N PRO A 314 -9.18 48.96 -14.63
CA PRO A 314 -9.38 49.09 -13.19
C PRO A 314 -10.82 49.12 -12.72
N LYS A 315 -11.75 49.61 -13.57
CA LYS A 315 -13.18 49.69 -13.22
C LYS A 315 -13.87 48.34 -13.31
N GLU A 316 -13.54 47.58 -14.32
CA GLU A 316 -14.08 46.23 -14.61
C GLU A 316 -13.34 45.15 -13.83
N ASP A 317 -12.18 45.45 -13.26
CA ASP A 317 -11.30 44.58 -12.53
C ASP A 317 -10.97 43.31 -13.35
N MET A 318 -10.52 43.49 -14.59
CA MET A 318 -10.16 42.41 -15.52
C MET A 318 -9.14 42.83 -16.58
N ALA A 319 -8.47 41.87 -17.19
CA ALA A 319 -7.58 42.09 -18.30
C ALA A 319 -8.30 41.98 -19.65
N ILE A 320 -7.87 42.76 -20.63
CA ILE A 320 -8.35 42.74 -22.00
C ILE A 320 -7.14 42.65 -22.94
N HIS A 321 -7.17 41.76 -23.93
CA HIS A 321 -6.08 41.65 -24.92
C HIS A 321 -5.98 42.94 -25.76
N LYS A 322 -4.73 43.38 -26.03
CA LYS A 322 -4.45 44.64 -26.72
C LYS A 322 -5.08 44.74 -28.10
N SER A 323 -5.27 43.62 -28.82
CA SER A 323 -5.90 43.58 -30.14
C SER A 323 -7.35 44.07 -30.15
N ILE A 324 -8.10 43.88 -29.05
CA ILE A 324 -9.49 44.28 -28.91
C ILE A 324 -9.67 45.52 -28.00
N ALA A 325 -8.60 46.00 -27.39
CA ALA A 325 -8.62 47.14 -26.50
C ALA A 325 -8.62 48.50 -27.23
N SER A 326 -8.61 48.49 -28.57
CA SER A 326 -8.66 49.74 -29.38
C SER A 326 -9.92 50.58 -29.15
N PHE A 327 -11.01 49.96 -28.69
CA PHE A 327 -12.28 50.57 -28.38
C PHE A 327 -12.38 51.17 -26.97
N VAL A 328 -11.36 50.90 -26.10
CA VAL A 328 -11.31 51.43 -24.73
C VAL A 328 -10.43 52.68 -24.70
N ASP A 329 -10.96 53.78 -24.15
CA ASP A 329 -10.18 55.01 -23.98
C ASP A 329 -8.95 54.77 -23.12
N LYS A 330 -7.84 55.42 -23.45
CA LYS A 330 -6.57 55.33 -22.74
C LYS A 330 -6.68 55.70 -21.25
N ALA A 331 -7.64 56.54 -20.91
CA ALA A 331 -7.89 56.95 -19.53
C ALA A 331 -8.46 55.82 -18.62
N TYR A 332 -8.98 54.75 -19.22
CA TYR A 332 -9.62 53.62 -18.50
C TYR A 332 -8.87 52.32 -18.59
N ARG A 333 -7.63 52.33 -19.10
CA ARG A 333 -6.79 51.14 -19.23
C ARG A 333 -5.36 51.42 -18.82
N GLU A 334 -4.75 50.41 -18.19
CA GLU A 334 -3.35 50.40 -17.79
C GLU A 334 -2.63 49.23 -18.42
N ASN A 335 -1.29 49.28 -18.52
CA ASN A 335 -0.53 48.07 -18.90
C ASN A 335 -0.73 47.01 -17.84
N ALA A 336 -1.11 45.81 -18.27
CA ALA A 336 -1.25 44.71 -17.33
C ALA A 336 0.12 44.29 -16.78
N THR A 337 0.10 43.79 -15.55
CA THR A 337 1.20 43.16 -14.85
C THR A 337 0.84 41.68 -14.61
N ALA A 338 1.80 40.86 -14.21
CA ALA A 338 1.50 39.45 -13.89
C ALA A 338 0.40 39.31 -12.81
N ARG A 339 0.29 40.27 -11.87
CA ARG A 339 -0.67 40.21 -10.76
C ARG A 339 -2.09 40.64 -11.13
N ASN A 340 -2.26 41.52 -12.12
CA ASN A 340 -3.57 42.03 -12.51
C ASN A 340 -4.03 41.59 -13.92
N CYS A 341 -3.25 40.68 -14.56
CA CYS A 341 -3.62 40.15 -15.86
C CYS A 341 -4.49 38.92 -15.72
N TYR A 342 -5.74 39.07 -15.39
CA TYR A 342 -6.71 38.00 -15.19
C TYR A 342 -8.09 38.31 -15.74
N THR A 343 -8.86 37.27 -15.94
CA THR A 343 -10.32 37.30 -16.07
C THR A 343 -10.96 36.54 -14.91
N ARG A 344 -12.17 36.94 -14.53
CA ARG A 344 -12.93 36.27 -13.48
C ARG A 344 -13.97 35.36 -14.09
N LYS A 345 -14.21 34.22 -13.43
CA LYS A 345 -15.23 33.28 -13.85
C LYS A 345 -15.96 32.71 -12.63
N GLU A 346 -17.27 32.88 -12.61
CA GLU A 346 -18.12 32.10 -11.69
C GLU A 346 -18.22 30.66 -12.18
N GLY A 347 -18.10 29.68 -11.27
CA GLY A 347 -18.14 28.28 -11.63
C GLY A 347 -18.16 27.33 -10.46
N GLN A 348 -18.14 26.05 -10.79
CA GLN A 348 -17.95 24.96 -9.85
C GLN A 348 -16.52 24.43 -10.00
N TYR A 349 -15.76 24.44 -8.91
CA TYR A 349 -14.34 24.16 -8.94
C TYR A 349 -13.98 23.01 -8.02
N LEU A 350 -13.00 22.22 -8.48
CA LEU A 350 -12.31 21.23 -7.66
C LEU A 350 -10.85 21.67 -7.47
N LYS A 351 -10.31 21.42 -6.28
CA LYS A 351 -8.93 21.73 -5.95
C LYS A 351 -8.00 20.65 -6.49
N GLU A 352 -6.83 21.05 -6.96
CA GLU A 352 -5.72 20.16 -7.27
C GLU A 352 -4.43 20.70 -6.64
N TRP A 353 -3.46 19.82 -6.42
CA TRP A 353 -2.20 20.17 -5.76
C TRP A 353 -1.01 20.13 -6.73
N ASP A 354 -1.19 19.52 -7.89
CA ASP A 354 -0.30 19.53 -9.04
C ASP A 354 -1.10 19.94 -10.29
N LEU A 355 -0.42 20.46 -11.30
CA LEU A 355 -1.06 20.92 -12.55
C LEU A 355 -1.44 19.72 -13.44
N VAL A 356 -2.53 19.04 -13.10
CA VAL A 356 -3.08 17.92 -13.88
C VAL A 356 -4.13 18.43 -14.88
N PHE A 357 -4.92 19.44 -14.48
CA PHE A 357 -6.00 19.97 -15.31
C PHE A 357 -5.76 21.41 -15.70
N SER A 358 -6.09 21.76 -16.94
CA SER A 358 -5.97 23.12 -17.49
C SER A 358 -7.23 23.53 -18.24
N PRO A 359 -7.63 24.81 -18.21
CA PRO A 359 -7.02 25.92 -17.46
C PRO A 359 -7.21 25.79 -15.95
N PHE A 360 -6.25 26.28 -15.18
CA PHE A 360 -6.36 26.36 -13.72
C PHE A 360 -6.70 27.77 -13.27
N PHE A 361 -7.32 27.86 -12.10
CA PHE A 361 -7.83 29.09 -11.50
C PHE A 361 -7.27 29.27 -10.09
N LYS A 362 -7.24 30.50 -9.61
CA LYS A 362 -6.82 30.86 -8.26
C LYS A 362 -7.77 31.89 -7.66
N LYS A 363 -7.81 32.01 -6.31
CA LYS A 363 -8.50 33.09 -5.62
C LYS A 363 -7.74 34.42 -5.78
N ASP A 364 -6.38 34.33 -5.64
CA ASP A 364 -5.49 35.47 -5.89
C ASP A 364 -4.16 35.00 -6.50
N TYR A 365 -3.37 35.93 -7.04
CA TYR A 365 -2.11 35.65 -7.74
C TYR A 365 -1.11 34.89 -6.87
N GLU A 366 -0.97 35.30 -5.59
CA GLU A 366 0.00 34.72 -4.65
C GLU A 366 -0.48 33.40 -4.01
N ASP A 367 -1.75 33.02 -4.22
CA ASP A 367 -2.27 31.79 -3.64
C ASP A 367 -1.51 30.58 -4.19
N LYS A 368 -1.24 29.64 -3.30
CA LYS A 368 -0.65 28.33 -3.65
C LYS A 368 -1.71 27.35 -4.13
N ASP A 369 -2.95 27.51 -3.64
CA ASP A 369 -4.06 26.67 -4.00
C ASP A 369 -4.47 26.92 -5.45
N ILE A 370 -4.59 25.85 -6.21
CA ILE A 370 -5.02 25.86 -7.60
C ILE A 370 -6.28 25.02 -7.77
N TYR A 371 -7.11 25.44 -8.71
CA TYR A 371 -8.42 24.87 -8.94
C TYR A 371 -8.65 24.71 -10.44
N PHE A 372 -9.44 23.74 -10.84
CA PHE A 372 -9.95 23.62 -12.21
C PHE A 372 -11.47 23.60 -12.22
N ASP A 373 -12.04 24.01 -13.35
CA ASP A 373 -13.49 24.10 -13.51
C ASP A 373 -14.11 22.71 -13.72
N LEU A 374 -15.05 22.33 -12.85
CA LEU A 374 -15.87 21.13 -13.00
C LEU A 374 -16.99 21.38 -14.04
N ASN A 375 -16.59 21.65 -15.26
CA ASN A 375 -17.49 21.89 -16.37
C ASN A 375 -18.10 20.62 -16.97
N GLU A 376 -18.91 20.77 -18.03
CA GLU A 376 -19.59 19.64 -18.67
C GLU A 376 -18.63 18.63 -19.34
N ASN A 377 -17.46 19.07 -19.81
CA ASN A 377 -16.46 18.17 -20.38
C ASN A 377 -15.89 17.23 -19.30
N MET A 378 -15.56 17.78 -18.12
CA MET A 378 -15.15 17.00 -16.95
C MET A 378 -16.23 16.04 -16.48
N LYS A 379 -17.47 16.52 -16.30
CA LYS A 379 -18.60 15.70 -15.81
C LYS A 379 -18.92 14.52 -16.73
N LYS A 380 -18.74 14.67 -18.04
CA LYS A 380 -19.00 13.63 -19.04
C LYS A 380 -17.84 12.64 -19.18
N SER A 381 -16.62 13.02 -18.84
CA SER A 381 -15.43 12.19 -19.01
C SER A 381 -15.18 11.31 -17.79
N ARG A 382 -15.50 10.01 -17.90
CA ARG A 382 -15.14 9.03 -16.86
C ARG A 382 -13.62 8.92 -16.65
N PHE A 383 -12.84 9.09 -17.73
CA PHE A 383 -11.38 9.10 -17.66
C PHE A 383 -10.88 10.24 -16.80
N ALA A 384 -11.30 11.49 -17.09
CA ALA A 384 -10.87 12.64 -16.33
C ALA A 384 -11.26 12.56 -14.85
N MET A 385 -12.48 12.10 -14.54
CA MET A 385 -12.91 11.90 -13.15
C MET A 385 -12.15 10.76 -12.46
N SER A 386 -11.75 9.71 -13.18
CA SER A 386 -10.89 8.65 -12.61
C SER A 386 -9.47 9.16 -12.37
N LEU A 387 -8.92 9.94 -13.30
CA LEU A 387 -7.61 10.57 -13.14
C LEU A 387 -7.59 11.53 -11.94
N TYR A 388 -8.63 12.36 -11.80
CA TYR A 388 -8.79 13.23 -10.64
C TYR A 388 -8.88 12.43 -9.33
N ALA A 389 -9.65 11.36 -9.30
CA ALA A 389 -9.72 10.48 -8.13
C ALA A 389 -8.35 9.88 -7.78
N CYS A 390 -7.58 9.44 -8.80
CA CYS A 390 -6.20 8.96 -8.58
C CYS A 390 -5.30 10.05 -8.00
N HIS A 391 -5.38 11.28 -8.54
CA HIS A 391 -4.61 12.42 -8.05
C HIS A 391 -4.91 12.72 -6.57
N VAL A 392 -6.18 12.83 -6.20
CA VAL A 392 -6.59 13.09 -4.80
C VAL A 392 -6.14 11.98 -3.87
N ILE A 393 -6.36 10.71 -4.27
CA ILE A 393 -5.97 9.55 -3.44
C ILE A 393 -4.46 9.49 -3.27
N ALA A 394 -3.66 9.80 -4.31
CA ALA A 394 -2.20 9.84 -4.18
C ALA A 394 -1.77 10.82 -3.07
N HIS A 395 -2.35 12.03 -3.03
CA HIS A 395 -2.08 13.00 -1.96
C HIS A 395 -2.56 12.53 -0.59
N ILE A 396 -3.69 11.82 -0.51
CA ILE A 396 -4.16 11.21 0.75
C ILE A 396 -3.18 10.14 1.25
N LEU A 397 -2.59 9.36 0.34
CA LEU A 397 -1.68 8.26 0.69
C LEU A 397 -0.24 8.73 0.96
N ASP A 398 0.14 9.94 0.52
CA ASP A 398 1.45 10.54 0.79
C ASP A 398 1.45 11.48 2.02
N ALA A 399 0.29 11.76 2.63
CA ALA A 399 0.09 12.70 3.74
C ALA A 399 0.51 12.15 5.12
#